data_53aaa569df02b6477eaf4d79cb2b8e8a
#
_entry.id   53aaa569df02b6477eaf4d79cb2b8e8a
#
_cell.length_a   1.000
_cell.length_b   1.000
_cell.length_c   1.000
_cell.angle_alpha   90.00
_cell.angle_beta   90.00
_cell.angle_gamma   90.00
#
_symmetry.space_group_name_H-M   'P 1'
#
loop_
_entity.id
_entity.type
_entity.pdbx_description
1 polymer ?
#
loop_
_entity_poly.entity_id
_entity_poly.type
_entity_poly.pdbx_seq_one_letter_code
_entity_poly.pdbx_strand_id
1 'polypeptide(L)'
;MRQFAVAAAVVVALLVTGITRAEEAVEPVEFSKLLPFLPEKVEGFVAERPQGTTSSAMGFQLTEVSRVYHKGSAEGEETVTVKLTDGAGNQFFTAAHSAVAELNTENAAGYEKGLTLDGFPAIERYTKESHEGSLTAFIANRYLVEIDIDGLESTEMQAWWKKLDAKKLAALKDS
;
A
#
# COMPACT_ATOMS: atom_id res chain seq x y z
N MET A 1 70.49 28.10 -37.20
CA MET A 1 69.26 28.84 -36.78
C MET A 1 68.07 27.98 -37.02
N ARG A 2 67.55 27.36 -35.98
CA ARG A 2 66.35 26.54 -36.03
C ARG A 2 65.43 27.02 -34.93
N GLN A 3 64.29 27.61 -35.32
CA GLN A 3 63.24 28.05 -34.40
C GLN A 3 62.38 26.84 -34.01
N PHE A 4 62.25 26.58 -32.73
CA PHE A 4 61.30 25.64 -32.19
C PHE A 4 60.05 26.41 -31.78
N ALA A 5 58.94 26.14 -32.46
CA ALA A 5 57.62 26.62 -32.08
C ALA A 5 57.05 25.71 -30.94
N VAL A 6 56.76 26.34 -29.82
CA VAL A 6 56.10 25.68 -28.68
C VAL A 6 54.59 25.81 -28.91
N ALA A 7 53.92 24.69 -29.16
CA ALA A 7 52.47 24.62 -29.23
C ALA A 7 51.91 24.46 -27.81
N ALA A 8 51.20 25.49 -27.33
CA ALA A 8 50.47 25.43 -26.07
C ALA A 8 49.14 24.67 -26.28
N ALA A 9 49.04 23.48 -25.75
CA ALA A 9 47.80 22.74 -25.70
C ALA A 9 46.92 23.26 -24.52
N VAL A 10 45.80 23.92 -24.84
CA VAL A 10 44.78 24.31 -23.86
C VAL A 10 43.89 23.10 -23.61
N VAL A 11 44.02 22.47 -22.45
CA VAL A 11 43.11 21.43 -21.98
C VAL A 11 41.90 22.12 -21.34
N VAL A 12 40.77 22.15 -22.05
CA VAL A 12 39.49 22.58 -21.49
C VAL A 12 38.91 21.40 -20.72
N ALA A 13 39.07 21.43 -19.40
CA ALA A 13 38.38 20.49 -18.50
C ALA A 13 36.89 20.88 -18.42
N LEU A 14 36.04 20.15 -19.13
CA LEU A 14 34.59 20.19 -18.97
C LEU A 14 34.24 19.56 -17.62
N LEU A 15 34.04 20.40 -16.60
CA LEU A 15 33.42 20.03 -15.37
C LEU A 15 31.91 19.79 -15.64
N VAL A 16 31.58 18.55 -15.96
CA VAL A 16 30.18 18.09 -15.93
C VAL A 16 29.78 18.00 -14.44
N THR A 17 29.27 19.09 -13.89
CA THR A 17 28.56 19.07 -12.63
C THR A 17 27.26 18.32 -12.86
N GLY A 18 27.31 17.01 -12.63
CA GLY A 18 26.09 16.20 -12.49
C GLY A 18 25.29 16.75 -11.32
N ILE A 19 24.27 17.52 -11.61
CA ILE A 19 23.24 17.85 -10.63
C ILE A 19 22.48 16.55 -10.40
N THR A 20 22.92 15.76 -9.43
CA THR A 20 22.10 14.71 -8.84
C THR A 20 20.93 15.43 -8.16
N ARG A 21 19.80 15.51 -8.88
CA ARG A 21 18.55 15.92 -8.27
C ARG A 21 18.27 14.87 -7.20
N ALA A 22 18.46 15.23 -5.94
CA ALA A 22 17.97 14.43 -4.86
C ALA A 22 16.46 14.28 -5.13
N GLU A 23 16.01 13.06 -5.35
CA GLU A 23 14.59 12.77 -5.45
C GLU A 23 13.99 13.23 -4.13
N GLU A 24 13.12 14.24 -4.20
CA GLU A 24 12.52 14.83 -3.01
C GLU A 24 11.78 13.70 -2.30
N ALA A 25 12.18 13.40 -1.07
CA ALA A 25 11.59 12.30 -0.31
C ALA A 25 10.09 12.60 -0.14
N VAL A 26 9.26 11.76 -0.74
CA VAL A 26 7.81 11.87 -0.62
C VAL A 26 7.45 11.60 0.84
N GLU A 27 6.80 12.54 1.49
CA GLU A 27 6.31 12.35 2.86
C GLU A 27 4.94 11.65 2.85
N PRO A 28 4.64 10.77 3.80
CA PRO A 28 3.32 10.20 3.93
C PRO A 28 2.31 11.25 4.37
N VAL A 29 1.07 11.12 3.93
CA VAL A 29 0.00 12.01 4.39
C VAL A 29 -0.29 11.79 5.87
N GLU A 30 -0.74 12.81 6.58
CA GLU A 30 -1.18 12.70 7.96
C GLU A 30 -2.30 11.66 8.10
N PHE A 31 -2.30 10.88 9.18
CA PHE A 31 -3.31 9.83 9.41
C PHE A 31 -4.74 10.38 9.41
N SER A 32 -4.95 11.62 9.82
CA SER A 32 -6.25 12.30 9.78
C SER A 32 -6.87 12.38 8.39
N LYS A 33 -6.04 12.39 7.33
CA LYS A 33 -6.48 12.38 5.92
C LYS A 33 -6.84 10.98 5.42
N LEU A 34 -6.32 9.93 6.06
CA LEU A 34 -6.64 8.53 5.72
C LEU A 34 -7.88 8.02 6.46
N LEU A 35 -8.16 8.52 7.66
CA LEU A 35 -9.31 8.09 8.46
C LEU A 35 -10.65 8.10 7.71
N PRO A 36 -10.97 9.12 6.86
CA PRO A 36 -12.23 9.16 6.12
C PRO A 36 -12.40 8.04 5.07
N PHE A 37 -11.34 7.30 4.75
CA PHE A 37 -11.41 6.15 3.84
C PHE A 37 -11.83 4.86 4.56
N LEU A 38 -11.80 4.82 5.90
CA LEU A 38 -12.33 3.70 6.67
C LEU A 38 -13.86 3.85 6.81
N PRO A 39 -14.67 2.86 6.43
CA PRO A 39 -16.12 2.93 6.53
C PRO A 39 -16.58 3.26 7.97
N GLU A 40 -17.40 4.28 8.14
CA GLU A 40 -17.91 4.64 9.48
C GLU A 40 -19.01 3.69 9.96
N LYS A 41 -19.85 3.26 9.04
CA LYS A 41 -20.99 2.36 9.32
C LYS A 41 -21.09 1.31 8.24
N VAL A 42 -21.20 0.08 8.64
CA VAL A 42 -21.44 -1.07 7.76
C VAL A 42 -22.63 -1.84 8.34
N GLU A 43 -23.64 -2.11 7.51
CA GLU A 43 -24.81 -2.87 7.93
C GLU A 43 -24.41 -4.26 8.42
N GLY A 44 -24.93 -4.66 9.58
CA GLY A 44 -24.63 -5.94 10.22
C GLY A 44 -23.32 -5.96 11.01
N PHE A 45 -22.56 -4.85 11.08
CA PHE A 45 -21.32 -4.77 11.83
C PHE A 45 -21.30 -3.60 12.82
N VAL A 46 -20.66 -3.80 13.95
CA VAL A 46 -20.37 -2.76 14.95
C VAL A 46 -18.91 -2.37 14.80
N ALA A 47 -18.66 -1.10 14.46
CA ALA A 47 -17.33 -0.56 14.24
C ALA A 47 -16.68 -0.08 15.54
N GLU A 48 -15.43 -0.45 15.76
CA GLU A 48 -14.61 0.15 16.81
C GLU A 48 -14.18 1.58 16.46
N ARG A 49 -13.56 2.25 17.42
CA ARG A 49 -12.89 3.54 17.15
C ARG A 49 -11.71 3.31 16.21
N PRO A 50 -11.57 4.11 15.14
CA PRO A 50 -10.43 3.99 14.27
C PRO A 50 -9.16 4.37 15.00
N GLN A 51 -8.07 3.73 14.65
CA GLN A 51 -6.73 4.04 15.12
C GLN A 51 -5.91 4.63 13.98
N GLY A 52 -4.94 5.46 14.31
CA GLY A 52 -4.02 6.04 13.31
C GLY A 52 -2.69 6.38 13.95
N THR A 53 -1.63 6.13 13.21
CA THR A 53 -0.27 6.44 13.62
C THR A 53 0.57 6.89 12.43
N THR A 54 1.51 7.80 12.67
CA THR A 54 2.59 8.11 11.74
C THR A 54 3.89 7.74 12.44
N SER A 55 4.71 6.91 11.80
CA SER A 55 5.96 6.40 12.34
C SER A 55 7.12 6.65 11.38
N SER A 56 8.31 6.83 11.94
CA SER A 56 9.57 6.90 11.21
C SER A 56 10.49 5.80 11.70
N ALA A 57 10.97 4.97 10.82
CA ALA A 57 11.95 3.94 11.14
C ALA A 57 12.92 3.76 9.96
N MET A 58 14.23 3.69 10.26
CA MET A 58 15.30 3.40 9.29
C MET A 58 15.29 4.32 8.04
N GLY A 59 14.89 5.59 8.22
CA GLY A 59 14.82 6.56 7.12
C GLY A 59 13.54 6.50 6.27
N PHE A 60 12.61 5.61 6.60
CA PHE A 60 11.28 5.56 6.01
C PHE A 60 10.23 6.14 6.96
N GLN A 61 9.28 6.85 6.38
CA GLN A 61 8.10 7.30 7.10
C GLN A 61 6.89 6.52 6.58
N LEU A 62 6.01 6.11 7.48
CA LEU A 62 4.77 5.41 7.18
C LEU A 62 3.64 6.05 7.97
N THR A 63 2.49 6.18 7.33
CA THR A 63 1.24 6.51 8.02
C THR A 63 0.28 5.35 7.87
N GLU A 64 -0.25 4.88 8.97
CA GLU A 64 -1.20 3.78 9.03
C GLU A 64 -2.47 4.21 9.73
N VAL A 65 -3.62 3.78 9.22
CA VAL A 65 -4.91 3.86 9.90
C VAL A 65 -5.61 2.51 9.82
N SER A 66 -6.31 2.13 10.88
CA SER A 66 -7.05 0.88 10.94
C SER A 66 -8.37 1.01 11.70
N ARG A 67 -9.30 0.11 11.41
CA ARG A 67 -10.55 -0.06 12.16
C ARG A 67 -10.98 -1.51 12.13
N VAL A 68 -11.43 -2.00 13.30
CA VAL A 68 -12.03 -3.31 13.47
C VAL A 68 -13.55 -3.18 13.43
N TYR A 69 -14.20 -4.17 12.85
CA TYR A 69 -15.65 -4.28 12.71
C TYR A 69 -16.07 -5.66 13.19
N HIS A 70 -16.93 -5.73 14.19
CA HIS A 70 -17.47 -6.95 14.75
C HIS A 70 -18.86 -7.23 14.18
N LYS A 71 -19.10 -8.44 13.71
CA LYS A 71 -20.39 -8.82 13.14
C LYS A 71 -21.44 -8.96 14.26
N GLY A 72 -22.59 -8.35 14.05
CA GLY A 72 -23.74 -8.43 14.95
C GLY A 72 -23.63 -7.59 16.22
N SER A 73 -22.56 -7.70 17.00
CA SER A 73 -22.38 -6.98 18.28
C SER A 73 -20.93 -6.56 18.47
N ALA A 74 -20.66 -5.66 19.42
CA ALA A 74 -19.31 -5.21 19.76
C ALA A 74 -18.40 -6.33 20.36
N GLU A 75 -18.99 -7.44 20.77
CA GLU A 75 -18.31 -8.63 21.33
C GLU A 75 -18.36 -9.81 20.33
N GLY A 76 -18.77 -9.56 19.08
CA GLY A 76 -18.83 -10.58 18.04
C GLY A 76 -17.45 -11.15 17.74
N GLU A 77 -17.35 -12.48 17.66
CA GLU A 77 -16.08 -13.17 17.34
C GLU A 77 -15.72 -13.06 15.86
N GLU A 78 -16.73 -12.99 14.98
CA GLU A 78 -16.52 -12.78 13.55
C GLU A 78 -16.13 -11.32 13.29
N THR A 79 -14.95 -11.09 12.72
CA THR A 79 -14.42 -9.73 12.56
C THR A 79 -13.92 -9.43 11.15
N VAL A 80 -13.91 -8.15 10.84
CA VAL A 80 -13.19 -7.59 9.69
C VAL A 80 -12.30 -6.45 10.17
N THR A 81 -11.03 -6.51 9.82
CA THR A 81 -10.10 -5.40 10.04
C THR A 81 -9.77 -4.75 8.71
N VAL A 82 -10.00 -3.45 8.60
CA VAL A 82 -9.55 -2.67 7.44
C VAL A 82 -8.38 -1.81 7.85
N LYS A 83 -7.27 -1.93 7.12
CA LYS A 83 -6.05 -1.18 7.36
C LYS A 83 -5.60 -0.49 6.07
N LEU A 84 -5.21 0.78 6.18
CA LEU A 84 -4.66 1.58 5.10
C LEU A 84 -3.28 2.06 5.51
N THR A 85 -2.28 1.84 4.67
CA THR A 85 -0.92 2.30 4.88
C THR A 85 -0.49 3.20 3.73
N ASP A 86 -0.02 4.40 4.05
CA ASP A 86 0.72 5.26 3.11
C ASP A 86 2.22 5.00 3.28
N GLY A 87 2.81 4.40 2.28
CA GLY A 87 4.25 4.08 2.23
C GLY A 87 5.09 5.17 1.59
N ALA A 88 4.51 6.33 1.25
CA ALA A 88 5.23 7.47 0.68
C ALA A 88 6.13 7.10 -0.52
N GLY A 89 5.64 6.23 -1.41
CA GLY A 89 6.40 5.78 -2.58
C GLY A 89 7.53 4.80 -2.30
N ASN A 90 7.52 4.15 -1.14
CA ASN A 90 8.50 3.12 -0.79
C ASN A 90 8.54 2.01 -1.85
N GLN A 91 9.75 1.68 -2.32
CA GLN A 91 9.99 0.70 -3.40
C GLN A 91 9.45 -0.71 -3.09
N PHE A 92 9.23 -1.07 -1.82
CA PHE A 92 8.61 -2.35 -1.46
C PHE A 92 7.21 -2.49 -2.03
N PHE A 93 6.43 -1.42 -2.12
CA PHE A 93 5.10 -1.44 -2.73
C PHE A 93 5.15 -1.64 -4.25
N THR A 94 6.21 -1.15 -4.89
CA THR A 94 6.42 -1.31 -6.34
C THR A 94 6.86 -2.74 -6.70
N ALA A 95 7.71 -3.36 -5.89
CA ALA A 95 8.18 -4.73 -6.12
C ALA A 95 7.06 -5.77 -5.98
N ALA A 96 6.17 -5.59 -5.00
CA ALA A 96 5.02 -6.46 -4.78
C ALA A 96 4.04 -6.48 -5.97
N HIS A 97 3.89 -5.35 -6.67
CA HIS A 97 3.03 -5.22 -7.84
C HIS A 97 3.35 -6.26 -8.94
N SER A 98 4.63 -6.51 -9.19
CA SER A 98 5.06 -7.41 -10.28
C SER A 98 4.84 -8.89 -9.96
N ALA A 99 4.83 -9.25 -8.67
CA ALA A 99 4.68 -10.64 -8.22
C ALA A 99 3.22 -11.10 -8.18
N VAL A 100 2.26 -10.19 -8.12
CA VAL A 100 0.84 -10.51 -7.93
C VAL A 100 0.25 -11.33 -9.08
N ALA A 101 0.63 -11.03 -10.32
CA ALA A 101 0.01 -11.63 -11.50
C ALA A 101 0.24 -13.16 -11.65
N GLU A 102 1.28 -13.70 -11.00
CA GLU A 102 1.68 -15.11 -11.10
C GLU A 102 1.18 -15.96 -9.92
N LEU A 103 0.56 -15.33 -8.91
CA LEU A 103 0.07 -16.05 -7.74
C LEU A 103 -1.23 -16.78 -8.07
N ASN A 104 -1.20 -18.10 -8.01
CA ASN A 104 -2.39 -18.94 -8.09
C ASN A 104 -2.10 -20.31 -7.48
N THR A 105 -2.41 -20.45 -6.21
CA THR A 105 -2.28 -21.72 -5.48
C THR A 105 -3.60 -22.05 -4.81
N GLU A 106 -4.13 -23.23 -5.05
CA GLU A 106 -5.33 -23.74 -4.39
C GLU A 106 -5.12 -25.19 -3.95
N ASN A 107 -5.57 -25.52 -2.74
CA ASN A 107 -5.56 -26.86 -2.19
C ASN A 107 -6.77 -27.05 -1.25
N ALA A 108 -6.82 -28.23 -0.57
CA ALA A 108 -7.92 -28.53 0.34
C ALA A 108 -8.03 -27.57 1.54
N ALA A 109 -6.89 -27.00 1.99
CA ALA A 109 -6.86 -26.11 3.15
C ALA A 109 -7.25 -24.66 2.81
N GLY A 110 -7.09 -24.23 1.54
CA GLY A 110 -7.40 -22.85 1.15
C GLY A 110 -6.80 -22.47 -0.19
N TYR A 111 -6.64 -21.17 -0.40
CA TYR A 111 -6.04 -20.63 -1.62
C TYR A 111 -5.26 -19.33 -1.37
N GLU A 112 -4.35 -19.04 -2.31
CA GLU A 112 -3.71 -17.74 -2.52
C GLU A 112 -3.76 -17.42 -4.01
N LYS A 113 -4.30 -16.27 -4.36
CA LYS A 113 -4.43 -15.86 -5.77
C LYS A 113 -4.16 -14.37 -5.96
N GLY A 114 -3.52 -14.05 -7.08
CA GLY A 114 -3.42 -12.70 -7.60
C GLY A 114 -4.69 -12.32 -8.36
N LEU A 115 -5.14 -11.08 -8.20
CA LEU A 115 -6.31 -10.55 -8.89
C LEU A 115 -6.15 -9.04 -9.14
N THR A 116 -7.07 -8.48 -9.90
CA THR A 116 -7.14 -7.04 -10.14
C THR A 116 -8.50 -6.51 -9.67
N LEU A 117 -8.48 -5.52 -8.77
CA LEU A 117 -9.67 -4.87 -8.22
C LEU A 117 -9.66 -3.40 -8.62
N ASP A 118 -10.68 -2.94 -9.35
CA ASP A 118 -10.79 -1.57 -9.86
C ASP A 118 -9.56 -1.05 -10.63
N GLY A 119 -8.77 -1.97 -11.22
CA GLY A 119 -7.52 -1.68 -11.92
C GLY A 119 -6.27 -1.74 -11.05
N PHE A 120 -6.41 -2.06 -9.76
CA PHE A 120 -5.29 -2.21 -8.83
C PHE A 120 -4.95 -3.68 -8.62
N PRO A 121 -3.66 -4.06 -8.60
CA PRO A 121 -3.24 -5.42 -8.29
C PRO A 121 -3.52 -5.74 -6.83
N ALA A 122 -3.97 -6.96 -6.57
CA ALA A 122 -4.30 -7.43 -5.24
C ALA A 122 -3.96 -8.91 -5.06
N ILE A 123 -3.70 -9.31 -3.83
CA ILE A 123 -3.50 -10.70 -3.41
C ILE A 123 -4.63 -11.05 -2.45
N GLU A 124 -5.29 -12.16 -2.70
CA GLU A 124 -6.31 -12.72 -1.83
C GLU A 124 -5.86 -14.08 -1.32
N ARG A 125 -5.90 -14.26 0.00
CA ARG A 125 -5.60 -15.52 0.70
C ARG A 125 -6.79 -15.90 1.55
N TYR A 126 -7.07 -17.20 1.67
CA TYR A 126 -8.13 -17.72 2.51
C TYR A 126 -7.82 -19.12 3.01
N THR A 127 -8.03 -19.35 4.31
CA THR A 127 -7.93 -20.65 4.98
C THR A 127 -9.32 -21.16 5.32
N LYS A 128 -9.70 -22.30 4.74
CA LYS A 128 -11.06 -22.84 4.85
C LYS A 128 -11.40 -23.37 6.26
N GLU A 129 -10.41 -23.91 6.97
CA GLU A 129 -10.64 -24.51 8.29
C GLU A 129 -10.92 -23.47 9.37
N SER A 130 -10.17 -22.36 9.37
CA SER A 130 -10.32 -21.28 10.35
C SER A 130 -11.27 -20.18 9.89
N HIS A 131 -11.70 -20.18 8.62
CA HIS A 131 -12.44 -19.07 8.01
C HIS A 131 -11.70 -17.72 8.13
N GLU A 132 -10.36 -17.77 8.06
CA GLU A 132 -9.51 -16.59 8.06
C GLU A 132 -9.09 -16.25 6.64
N GLY A 133 -9.04 -14.96 6.34
CA GLY A 133 -8.60 -14.49 5.04
C GLY A 133 -8.00 -13.12 5.07
N SER A 134 -7.21 -12.82 4.04
CA SER A 134 -6.64 -11.49 3.82
C SER A 134 -6.73 -11.09 2.35
N LEU A 135 -7.10 -9.84 2.12
CA LEU A 135 -7.05 -9.19 0.82
C LEU A 135 -6.10 -8.00 0.92
N THR A 136 -5.01 -8.03 0.16
CA THR A 136 -4.01 -6.96 0.13
C THR A 136 -4.00 -6.34 -1.25
N ALA A 137 -4.33 -5.06 -1.37
CA ALA A 137 -4.34 -4.32 -2.64
C ALA A 137 -3.30 -3.20 -2.65
N PHE A 138 -2.61 -3.03 -3.79
CA PHE A 138 -1.55 -2.04 -4.00
C PHE A 138 -2.08 -0.89 -4.85
N ILE A 139 -2.24 0.29 -4.27
CA ILE A 139 -2.86 1.44 -4.91
C ILE A 139 -1.82 2.49 -5.26
N ALA A 140 -1.73 2.84 -6.56
CA ALA A 140 -0.90 3.94 -7.09
C ALA A 140 0.58 3.88 -6.68
N ASN A 141 1.15 2.69 -6.43
CA ASN A 141 2.53 2.47 -5.94
C ASN A 141 2.85 3.22 -4.62
N ARG A 142 1.82 3.56 -3.85
CA ARG A 142 1.95 4.36 -2.64
C ARG A 142 1.18 3.78 -1.47
N TYR A 143 -0.08 3.38 -1.69
CA TYR A 143 -0.95 2.94 -0.63
C TYR A 143 -1.11 1.42 -0.65
N LEU A 144 -1.13 0.85 0.54
CA LEU A 144 -1.52 -0.53 0.79
C LEU A 144 -2.87 -0.54 1.49
N VAL A 145 -3.80 -1.31 0.96
CA VAL A 145 -5.08 -1.59 1.60
C VAL A 145 -5.09 -3.04 1.99
N GLU A 146 -5.30 -3.32 3.26
CA GLU A 146 -5.43 -4.67 3.81
C GLU A 146 -6.82 -4.83 4.41
N ILE A 147 -7.49 -5.92 4.07
CA ILE A 147 -8.77 -6.34 4.61
C ILE A 147 -8.58 -7.75 5.12
N ASP A 148 -8.53 -7.88 6.44
CA ASP A 148 -8.40 -9.17 7.11
C ASP A 148 -9.78 -9.58 7.66
N ILE A 149 -10.13 -10.83 7.48
CA ILE A 149 -11.36 -11.43 7.99
C ILE A 149 -11.05 -12.59 8.94
N ASP A 150 -11.82 -12.72 9.98
CA ASP A 150 -11.76 -13.82 10.92
C ASP A 150 -13.17 -14.38 11.16
N GLY A 151 -13.34 -15.71 11.06
CA GLY A 151 -14.61 -16.40 11.20
C GLY A 151 -15.61 -16.19 10.06
N LEU A 152 -15.20 -15.58 8.94
CA LEU A 152 -16.07 -15.16 7.85
C LEU A 152 -15.78 -15.89 6.53
N GLU A 153 -16.77 -15.90 5.63
CA GLU A 153 -16.59 -16.45 4.29
C GLU A 153 -15.71 -15.55 3.41
N SER A 154 -14.93 -16.15 2.53
CA SER A 154 -13.97 -15.44 1.66
C SER A 154 -14.59 -14.33 0.81
N THR A 155 -15.87 -14.44 0.48
CA THR A 155 -16.63 -13.44 -0.29
C THR A 155 -16.74 -12.09 0.42
N GLU A 156 -16.61 -12.08 1.75
CA GLU A 156 -16.63 -10.84 2.54
C GLU A 156 -15.48 -9.91 2.18
N MET A 157 -14.28 -10.43 1.91
CA MET A 157 -13.12 -9.58 1.58
C MET A 157 -13.41 -8.66 0.38
N GLN A 158 -13.96 -9.20 -0.71
CA GLN A 158 -14.31 -8.40 -1.87
C GLN A 158 -15.58 -7.53 -1.65
N ALA A 159 -16.49 -7.96 -0.77
CA ALA A 159 -17.64 -7.15 -0.37
C ALA A 159 -17.19 -5.91 0.43
N TRP A 160 -16.16 -6.05 1.27
CA TRP A 160 -15.55 -4.94 2.00
C TRP A 160 -14.72 -4.03 1.10
N TRP A 161 -13.98 -4.59 0.14
CA TRP A 161 -13.28 -3.78 -0.87
C TRP A 161 -14.22 -2.77 -1.56
N LYS A 162 -15.42 -3.21 -1.93
CA LYS A 162 -16.42 -2.36 -2.61
C LYS A 162 -16.94 -1.20 -1.74
N LYS A 163 -16.70 -1.22 -0.43
CA LYS A 163 -17.07 -0.14 0.50
C LYS A 163 -15.97 0.94 0.59
N LEU A 164 -14.80 0.69 0.02
CA LEU A 164 -13.67 1.61 0.01
C LEU A 164 -13.65 2.42 -1.30
N ASP A 165 -13.31 3.70 -1.21
CA ASP A 165 -13.10 4.55 -2.39
C ASP A 165 -11.62 4.51 -2.81
N ALA A 166 -11.21 3.36 -3.39
CA ALA A 166 -9.83 3.13 -3.82
C ALA A 166 -9.36 4.16 -4.87
N LYS A 167 -10.26 4.63 -5.73
CA LYS A 167 -9.93 5.65 -6.75
C LYS A 167 -9.68 7.01 -6.14
N LYS A 168 -10.47 7.39 -5.13
CA LYS A 168 -10.24 8.62 -4.38
C LYS A 168 -8.96 8.53 -3.56
N LEU A 169 -8.66 7.37 -2.96
CA LEU A 169 -7.40 7.13 -2.27
C LEU A 169 -6.21 7.28 -3.22
N ALA A 170 -6.28 6.69 -4.43
CA ALA A 170 -5.24 6.83 -5.46
C ALA A 170 -5.01 8.28 -5.91
N ALA A 171 -6.03 9.12 -5.82
CA ALA A 171 -5.96 10.54 -6.17
C ALA A 171 -5.51 11.45 -5.01
N LEU A 172 -5.40 10.90 -3.79
CA LEU A 172 -4.96 11.66 -2.63
C LEU A 172 -3.47 12.02 -2.78
N LYS A 173 -3.21 13.33 -2.82
CA LYS A 173 -1.85 13.89 -2.94
C LYS A 173 -1.43 14.50 -1.61
N ASP A 174 -0.12 14.67 -1.49
CA ASP A 174 0.45 15.48 -0.42
C ASP A 174 -0.09 16.92 -0.53
N SER A 175 -0.41 17.49 0.61
CA SER A 175 -0.85 18.89 0.71
C SER A 175 0.20 19.66 1.47
#